data_7001be243e88620348d12bde2622a31f
#
_entry.id   7001be243e88620348d12bde2622a31f
#
_cell.length_a   1.000
_cell.length_b   1.000
_cell.length_c   1.000
_cell.angle_alpha   90.00
_cell.angle_beta   90.00
_cell.angle_gamma   90.00
#
_symmetry.space_group_name_H-M   'P 1'
#
loop_
_entity.id
_entity.type
_entity.pdbx_description
1 polymer ?
#
loop_
_entity_poly.entity_id
_entity_poly.type
_entity_poly.pdbx_seq_one_letter_code
_entity_poly.pdbx_strand_id
1 'polypeptide(L)'
;MDNRNSGTIKRAITVYVPGNVCNFRCSYCYVSECLRDGHEQAGHFNYSVEHMVEAFRPERIGGNAHITVIGAGETLIPPEVVPFVKGLLHLGHVVELVTNNTLNQRIDELLDTPREDIGRLIVKCSLHWKELKRLHKVEDYFNNIKRIIAAGASSYPFLVICDEYMNELDEIIDICKRELGAVPQCTPCVTAETRADFLKGGVAMTSPACTPAFVKEIDKKFHSKLFEQSVRFLDVDVKRVFCYAGKWSLGVGMGDGVMCKCHNVGIPGNFFENIEEPILGEPVGCECGIASCCLQYGFYALGLIPEIPEVPTYTEMVCGGREHLFSEEVKALMNVKIGDSEEALSDEEKMQFLMRRMEEKDADIQKYNELIVKYNTVLNDYKQRYEPSSQQLVESLLNIIDEDILDEEHVSRITYGHIRALRQICNEVNDGQRLYTQILKKLYGVIVEKKYYKESFVCCDIKSS
;
A
#
# COMPACT_ATOMS: atom_id res chain seq x y z
N MET A 1 6.89 -32.53 -14.81
CA MET A 1 7.78 -31.53 -15.43
C MET A 1 7.81 -30.34 -14.49
N ASP A 2 8.96 -30.02 -13.96
CA ASP A 2 9.13 -29.01 -12.91
C ASP A 2 8.95 -27.60 -13.55
N ASN A 3 7.77 -27.03 -13.41
CA ASN A 3 7.42 -25.72 -13.98
C ASN A 3 8.05 -24.54 -13.21
N ARG A 4 9.00 -24.81 -12.30
CA ARG A 4 9.68 -23.83 -11.45
C ARG A 4 10.64 -22.90 -12.21
N ASN A 5 10.75 -23.01 -13.55
CA ASN A 5 11.78 -22.37 -14.35
C ASN A 5 11.32 -21.39 -15.44
N SER A 6 10.14 -20.83 -15.39
CA SER A 6 9.86 -19.65 -16.23
C SER A 6 10.18 -18.38 -15.44
N GLY A 7 11.45 -18.03 -15.41
CA GLY A 7 12.04 -17.03 -14.55
C GLY A 7 11.67 -15.57 -14.82
N THR A 8 10.44 -15.25 -15.17
CA THR A 8 10.04 -13.86 -15.42
C THR A 8 8.97 -13.46 -14.41
N ILE A 9 9.18 -12.34 -13.73
CA ILE A 9 8.20 -11.75 -12.83
C ILE A 9 7.08 -11.11 -13.65
N LYS A 10 5.86 -11.59 -13.42
CA LYS A 10 4.66 -11.16 -14.13
C LYS A 10 3.68 -10.34 -13.30
N ARG A 11 3.85 -10.35 -11.98
CA ARG A 11 2.97 -9.64 -11.04
C ARG A 11 3.77 -8.95 -9.95
N ALA A 12 3.26 -7.82 -9.48
CA ALA A 12 3.72 -7.11 -8.30
C ALA A 12 2.63 -7.18 -7.23
N ILE A 13 2.87 -7.87 -6.12
CA ILE A 13 1.86 -8.05 -5.09
C ILE A 13 2.37 -7.47 -3.76
N THR A 14 1.53 -6.70 -3.07
CA THR A 14 1.81 -6.26 -1.71
C THR A 14 0.87 -6.98 -0.77
N VAL A 15 1.42 -7.71 0.18
CA VAL A 15 0.68 -8.41 1.24
C VAL A 15 0.78 -7.60 2.52
N TYR A 16 -0.37 -7.18 3.03
CA TYR A 16 -0.49 -6.39 4.25
C TYR A 16 -0.73 -7.31 5.44
N VAL A 17 0.27 -7.43 6.31
CA VAL A 17 0.17 -8.20 7.54
C VAL A 17 -0.76 -7.45 8.51
N PRO A 18 -1.79 -8.12 9.08
CA PRO A 18 -2.75 -7.46 9.94
C PRO A 18 -2.16 -7.09 11.31
N GLY A 19 -2.76 -6.08 11.94
CA GLY A 19 -2.31 -5.56 13.22
C GLY A 19 -1.21 -4.50 13.12
N ASN A 20 -0.90 -3.87 14.25
CA ASN A 20 0.06 -2.78 14.32
C ASN A 20 1.07 -2.92 15.46
N VAL A 21 1.15 -4.10 16.08
CA VAL A 21 2.10 -4.36 17.16
C VAL A 21 3.53 -4.18 16.63
N CYS A 22 4.32 -3.38 17.32
CA CYS A 22 5.72 -3.14 17.00
C CYS A 22 6.57 -3.13 18.27
N ASN A 23 7.78 -3.70 18.21
CA ASN A 23 8.75 -3.65 19.29
C ASN A 23 9.56 -2.35 19.30
N PHE A 24 9.42 -1.48 18.29
CA PHE A 24 10.00 -0.15 18.20
C PHE A 24 8.98 0.95 18.46
N ARG A 25 9.45 2.17 18.77
CA ARG A 25 8.65 3.37 18.99
C ARG A 25 9.29 4.57 18.28
N CYS A 26 9.39 4.45 16.94
CA CYS A 26 10.03 5.49 16.13
C CYS A 26 9.18 6.76 16.14
N SER A 27 9.78 7.91 16.43
CA SER A 27 9.11 9.22 16.52
C SER A 27 8.56 9.72 15.18
N TYR A 28 9.15 9.30 14.08
CA TYR A 28 8.72 9.64 12.72
C TYR A 28 7.80 8.58 12.08
N CYS A 29 7.34 7.60 12.84
CA CYS A 29 6.48 6.54 12.33
C CYS A 29 5.08 7.10 12.04
N TYR A 30 4.75 7.25 10.78
CA TYR A 30 3.43 7.74 10.35
C TYR A 30 2.27 6.83 10.79
N VAL A 31 2.54 5.54 11.06
CA VAL A 31 1.54 4.61 11.59
C VAL A 31 1.17 4.97 13.02
N SER A 32 2.17 5.32 13.86
CA SER A 32 1.94 5.76 15.25
C SER A 32 1.11 7.02 15.33
N GLU A 33 1.32 7.95 14.39
CA GLU A 33 0.58 9.23 14.34
C GLU A 33 -0.86 9.06 13.85
N CYS A 34 -1.09 8.10 12.95
CA CYS A 34 -2.44 7.82 12.43
C CYS A 34 -3.29 6.97 13.39
N LEU A 35 -2.67 6.23 14.31
CA LEU A 35 -3.35 5.33 15.23
C LEU A 35 -3.31 5.91 16.64
N ARG A 36 -4.40 6.55 17.08
CA ARG A 36 -4.53 7.15 18.42
C ARG A 36 -4.33 6.15 19.56
N ASP A 37 -4.51 4.85 19.31
CA ASP A 37 -4.48 3.77 20.31
C ASP A 37 -3.11 3.04 20.39
N GLY A 38 -2.07 3.62 19.75
CA GLY A 38 -0.70 3.08 19.82
C GLY A 38 -0.52 1.76 19.02
N HIS A 39 0.62 1.07 19.28
CA HIS A 39 1.03 -0.15 18.60
C HIS A 39 0.57 -1.42 19.36
N GLU A 40 -0.72 -1.55 19.68
CA GLU A 40 -1.22 -2.58 20.59
C GLU A 40 -2.22 -3.57 19.98
N GLN A 41 -2.65 -3.35 18.73
CA GLN A 41 -3.61 -4.23 18.09
C GLN A 41 -2.92 -5.42 17.45
N ALA A 42 -3.12 -6.59 18.04
CA ALA A 42 -2.71 -7.85 17.42
C ALA A 42 -3.50 -8.10 16.12
N GLY A 43 -2.84 -8.65 15.13
CA GLY A 43 -3.49 -9.06 13.89
C GLY A 43 -4.42 -10.24 14.09
N HIS A 44 -5.47 -10.32 13.28
CA HIS A 44 -6.34 -11.48 13.19
C HIS A 44 -6.24 -12.10 11.80
N PHE A 45 -6.18 -13.44 11.75
CA PHE A 45 -6.08 -14.22 10.52
C PHE A 45 -7.31 -15.11 10.40
N ASN A 46 -8.07 -14.92 9.31
CA ASN A 46 -9.30 -15.68 9.07
C ASN A 46 -9.03 -17.04 8.42
N TYR A 47 -7.82 -17.25 7.88
CA TYR A 47 -7.46 -18.42 7.09
C TYR A 47 -6.17 -19.06 7.61
N SER A 48 -6.02 -20.38 7.38
CA SER A 48 -4.75 -21.04 7.69
C SER A 48 -3.64 -20.61 6.75
N VAL A 49 -2.39 -20.76 7.18
CA VAL A 49 -1.23 -20.39 6.36
C VAL A 49 -1.20 -21.17 5.04
N GLU A 50 -1.52 -22.47 5.09
CA GLU A 50 -1.55 -23.34 3.91
C GLU A 50 -2.57 -22.83 2.89
N HIS A 51 -3.77 -22.47 3.35
CA HIS A 51 -4.81 -21.92 2.48
C HIS A 51 -4.39 -20.58 1.88
N MET A 52 -3.79 -19.70 2.71
CA MET A 52 -3.28 -18.43 2.22
C MET A 52 -2.19 -18.62 1.16
N VAL A 53 -1.24 -19.52 1.38
CA VAL A 53 -0.16 -19.81 0.40
C VAL A 53 -0.75 -20.37 -0.90
N GLU A 54 -1.69 -21.33 -0.82
CA GLU A 54 -2.31 -21.95 -1.98
C GLU A 54 -3.03 -20.93 -2.88
N ALA A 55 -3.58 -19.86 -2.28
CA ALA A 55 -4.21 -18.79 -3.03
C ALA A 55 -3.22 -17.98 -3.91
N PHE A 56 -1.92 -18.08 -3.66
CA PHE A 56 -0.88 -17.42 -4.47
C PHE A 56 -0.27 -18.32 -5.55
N ARG A 57 -0.85 -19.46 -5.88
CA ARG A 57 -0.34 -20.30 -7.00
C ARG A 57 -0.12 -19.45 -8.26
N PRO A 58 1.02 -19.62 -8.96
CA PRO A 58 1.33 -18.86 -10.18
C PRO A 58 0.23 -18.97 -11.23
N GLU A 59 -0.42 -20.14 -11.39
CA GLU A 59 -1.50 -20.38 -12.34
C GLU A 59 -2.72 -19.49 -12.05
N ARG A 60 -3.00 -19.25 -10.77
CA ARG A 60 -4.13 -18.43 -10.32
C ARG A 60 -3.87 -16.95 -10.50
N ILE A 61 -2.69 -16.49 -10.11
CA ILE A 61 -2.36 -15.05 -10.14
C ILE A 61 -1.76 -14.59 -11.48
N GLY A 62 -1.61 -15.51 -12.45
CA GLY A 62 -1.12 -15.22 -13.79
C GLY A 62 0.40 -15.20 -13.93
N GLY A 63 1.14 -15.92 -13.10
CA GLY A 63 2.59 -16.11 -13.20
C GLY A 63 3.34 -15.80 -11.90
N ASN A 64 4.66 -15.95 -11.94
CA ASN A 64 5.50 -15.62 -10.79
C ASN A 64 5.41 -14.14 -10.44
N ALA A 65 5.46 -13.85 -9.14
CA ALA A 65 5.29 -12.49 -8.63
C ALA A 65 6.52 -12.02 -7.83
N HIS A 66 6.74 -10.72 -7.83
CA HIS A 66 7.44 -10.03 -6.74
C HIS A 66 6.43 -9.72 -5.65
N ILE A 67 6.58 -10.31 -4.48
CA ILE A 67 5.64 -10.18 -3.37
C ILE A 67 6.31 -9.43 -2.22
N THR A 68 5.84 -8.22 -1.94
CA THR A 68 6.28 -7.45 -0.77
C THR A 68 5.38 -7.79 0.42
N VAL A 69 5.94 -8.33 1.50
CA VAL A 69 5.24 -8.62 2.76
C VAL A 69 5.58 -7.53 3.77
N ILE A 70 4.58 -6.77 4.20
CA ILE A 70 4.76 -5.59 5.05
C ILE A 70 3.62 -5.47 6.07
N GLY A 71 3.95 -5.11 7.31
CA GLY A 71 3.00 -4.80 8.38
C GLY A 71 2.94 -3.32 8.74
N ALA A 72 1.85 -2.89 9.34
CA ALA A 72 1.75 -1.57 9.96
C ALA A 72 2.59 -1.46 11.24
N GLY A 73 2.89 -2.60 11.88
CA GLY A 73 3.84 -2.73 12.99
C GLY A 73 5.15 -3.41 12.54
N GLU A 74 5.72 -4.25 13.42
CA GLU A 74 6.83 -5.13 13.02
C GLU A 74 6.28 -6.40 12.34
N THR A 75 6.65 -6.56 11.08
CA THR A 75 6.11 -7.60 10.20
C THR A 75 6.33 -9.03 10.71
N LEU A 76 7.43 -9.28 11.40
CA LEU A 76 7.79 -10.62 11.90
C LEU A 76 7.16 -10.98 13.25
N ILE A 77 6.38 -10.11 13.89
CA ILE A 77 5.75 -10.42 15.18
C ILE A 77 4.69 -11.53 15.04
N PRO A 78 3.75 -11.50 14.07
CA PRO A 78 2.78 -12.58 13.94
C PRO A 78 3.46 -13.89 13.52
N PRO A 79 3.15 -15.02 14.20
CA PRO A 79 3.78 -16.31 13.92
C PRO A 79 3.49 -16.85 12.51
N GLU A 80 2.38 -16.45 11.90
CA GLU A 80 1.94 -16.88 10.57
C GLU A 80 2.86 -16.37 9.45
N VAL A 81 3.58 -15.26 9.67
CA VAL A 81 4.34 -14.58 8.59
C VAL A 81 5.50 -15.44 8.06
N VAL A 82 6.30 -16.04 8.93
CA VAL A 82 7.47 -16.83 8.46
C VAL A 82 7.04 -18.06 7.66
N PRO A 83 6.12 -18.93 8.13
CA PRO A 83 5.68 -20.04 7.31
C PRO A 83 4.97 -19.61 6.02
N PHE A 84 4.25 -18.49 6.02
CA PHE A 84 3.67 -17.92 4.81
C PHE A 84 4.75 -17.48 3.79
N VAL A 85 5.79 -16.75 4.23
CA VAL A 85 6.92 -16.36 3.38
C VAL A 85 7.63 -17.58 2.80
N LYS A 86 7.88 -18.62 3.61
CA LYS A 86 8.49 -19.88 3.13
C LYS A 86 7.62 -20.55 2.05
N GLY A 87 6.31 -20.59 2.26
CA GLY A 87 5.36 -21.13 1.28
C GLY A 87 5.38 -20.36 -0.05
N LEU A 88 5.41 -19.03 -0.01
CA LEU A 88 5.52 -18.20 -1.22
C LEU A 88 6.82 -18.43 -1.99
N LEU A 89 7.95 -18.56 -1.28
CA LEU A 89 9.25 -18.88 -1.88
C LEU A 89 9.21 -20.26 -2.55
N HIS A 90 8.59 -21.24 -1.90
CA HIS A 90 8.43 -22.60 -2.45
C HIS A 90 7.58 -22.63 -3.73
N LEU A 91 6.59 -21.74 -3.85
CA LEU A 91 5.82 -21.53 -5.09
C LEU A 91 6.63 -20.86 -6.22
N GLY A 92 7.85 -20.40 -5.95
CA GLY A 92 8.74 -19.80 -6.94
C GLY A 92 8.65 -18.27 -7.04
N HIS A 93 7.97 -17.60 -6.12
CA HIS A 93 7.92 -16.14 -6.09
C HIS A 93 9.21 -15.53 -5.54
N VAL A 94 9.50 -14.28 -5.95
CA VAL A 94 10.46 -13.43 -5.25
C VAL A 94 9.72 -12.74 -4.11
N VAL A 95 10.20 -12.92 -2.87
CA VAL A 95 9.55 -12.35 -1.70
C VAL A 95 10.43 -11.29 -1.06
N GLU A 96 9.94 -10.05 -0.99
CA GLU A 96 10.55 -8.94 -0.25
C GLU A 96 9.87 -8.78 1.10
N LEU A 97 10.55 -9.16 2.18
CA LEU A 97 10.08 -9.04 3.55
C LEU A 97 10.62 -7.74 4.18
N VAL A 98 9.73 -6.86 4.61
CA VAL A 98 10.08 -5.59 5.27
C VAL A 98 10.04 -5.78 6.78
N THR A 99 11.16 -5.54 7.48
CA THR A 99 11.27 -5.76 8.93
C THR A 99 12.29 -4.81 9.56
N ASN A 100 12.19 -4.54 10.86
CA ASN A 100 13.26 -3.88 11.61
C ASN A 100 14.44 -4.81 11.96
N ASN A 101 14.34 -6.08 11.60
CA ASN A 101 15.41 -7.08 11.62
C ASN A 101 16.04 -7.36 13.00
N THR A 102 15.27 -7.22 14.10
CA THR A 102 15.79 -7.38 15.47
C THR A 102 15.20 -8.55 16.25
N LEU A 103 14.30 -9.33 15.63
CA LEU A 103 13.68 -10.50 16.23
C LEU A 103 14.47 -11.77 15.88
N ASN A 104 15.57 -12.04 16.61
CA ASN A 104 16.53 -13.09 16.28
C ASN A 104 15.88 -14.46 16.08
N GLN A 105 14.94 -14.86 16.94
CA GLN A 105 14.23 -16.13 16.81
C GLN A 105 13.47 -16.23 15.49
N ARG A 106 12.80 -15.16 15.09
CA ARG A 106 12.04 -15.13 13.82
C ARG A 106 12.99 -15.18 12.61
N ILE A 107 14.18 -14.57 12.73
CA ILE A 107 15.24 -14.68 11.71
C ILE A 107 15.74 -16.13 11.67
N ASP A 108 15.96 -16.80 12.81
CA ASP A 108 16.34 -18.20 12.84
C ASP A 108 15.35 -19.10 12.09
N GLU A 109 14.05 -18.91 12.38
CA GLU A 109 12.97 -19.63 11.70
C GLU A 109 12.95 -19.35 10.18
N LEU A 110 13.24 -18.11 9.76
CA LEU A 110 13.30 -17.71 8.35
C LEU A 110 14.51 -18.36 7.65
N LEU A 111 15.66 -18.46 8.32
CA LEU A 111 16.89 -19.05 7.78
C LEU A 111 16.82 -20.58 7.64
N ASP A 112 15.83 -21.23 8.25
CA ASP A 112 15.50 -22.65 8.03
C ASP A 112 14.70 -22.88 6.72
N THR A 113 14.71 -21.92 5.80
CA THR A 113 14.17 -22.05 4.45
C THR A 113 15.09 -22.95 3.61
N PRO A 114 14.56 -23.90 2.78
CA PRO A 114 15.36 -24.73 1.90
C PRO A 114 16.30 -23.92 0.99
N ARG A 115 17.49 -24.46 0.72
CA ARG A 115 18.51 -23.77 -0.08
C ARG A 115 18.08 -23.47 -1.51
N GLU A 116 17.21 -24.28 -2.07
CA GLU A 116 16.64 -24.11 -3.40
C GLU A 116 15.61 -22.96 -3.49
N ASP A 117 15.08 -22.52 -2.35
CA ASP A 117 14.04 -21.49 -2.28
C ASP A 117 14.59 -20.16 -1.77
N ILE A 118 15.56 -20.20 -0.85
CA ILE A 118 16.03 -19.03 -0.10
C ILE A 118 16.68 -17.96 -1.00
N GLY A 119 17.20 -18.36 -2.16
CA GLY A 119 17.83 -17.43 -3.12
C GLY A 119 16.89 -16.33 -3.64
N ARG A 120 15.58 -16.54 -3.56
CA ARG A 120 14.52 -15.57 -3.96
C ARG A 120 14.01 -14.69 -2.83
N LEU A 121 14.55 -14.84 -1.63
CA LEU A 121 14.22 -14.01 -0.49
C LEU A 121 15.02 -12.71 -0.50
N ILE A 122 14.31 -11.59 -0.33
CA ILE A 122 14.89 -10.27 -0.07
C ILE A 122 14.41 -9.83 1.32
N VAL A 123 15.33 -9.59 2.24
CA VAL A 123 15.00 -8.99 3.53
C VAL A 123 15.40 -7.52 3.51
N LYS A 124 14.40 -6.65 3.41
CA LYS A 124 14.55 -5.21 3.48
C LYS A 124 14.54 -4.77 4.92
N CYS A 125 15.73 -4.50 5.44
CA CYS A 125 15.95 -4.18 6.84
C CYS A 125 15.77 -2.68 7.10
N SER A 126 14.66 -2.28 7.68
CA SER A 126 14.39 -0.89 8.05
C SER A 126 15.39 -0.43 9.12
N LEU A 127 16.25 0.55 8.76
CA LEU A 127 17.30 1.05 9.62
C LEU A 127 16.78 2.19 10.51
N HIS A 128 16.14 1.84 11.61
CA HIS A 128 15.60 2.78 12.60
C HIS A 128 16.68 3.15 13.61
N TRP A 129 17.63 3.99 13.21
CA TRP A 129 18.89 4.22 13.90
C TRP A 129 18.77 4.55 15.39
N LYS A 130 17.88 5.50 15.76
CA LYS A 130 17.69 5.91 17.16
C LYS A 130 17.10 4.79 18.02
N GLU A 131 16.15 4.03 17.48
CA GLU A 131 15.56 2.90 18.19
C GLU A 131 16.56 1.75 18.38
N LEU A 132 17.36 1.46 17.35
CA LEU A 132 18.44 0.47 17.46
C LEU A 132 19.45 0.83 18.55
N LYS A 133 19.87 2.10 18.64
CA LYS A 133 20.74 2.59 19.70
C LYS A 133 20.06 2.55 21.08
N ARG A 134 18.82 3.02 21.18
CA ARG A 134 18.05 3.06 22.42
C ARG A 134 17.82 1.66 23.01
N LEU A 135 17.60 0.68 22.18
CA LEU A 135 17.32 -0.71 22.58
C LEU A 135 18.57 -1.61 22.59
N HIS A 136 19.76 -1.06 22.33
CA HIS A 136 21.02 -1.81 22.21
C HIS A 136 20.95 -2.96 21.20
N LYS A 137 20.28 -2.73 20.05
CA LYS A 137 20.03 -3.73 18.99
C LYS A 137 20.87 -3.52 17.73
N VAL A 138 21.84 -2.62 17.74
CA VAL A 138 22.69 -2.33 16.56
C VAL A 138 23.47 -3.57 16.12
N GLU A 139 24.06 -4.30 17.05
CA GLU A 139 24.82 -5.52 16.76
C GLU A 139 23.90 -6.62 16.22
N ASP A 140 22.78 -6.89 16.87
CA ASP A 140 21.76 -7.86 16.40
C ASP A 140 21.33 -7.56 14.96
N TYR A 141 21.05 -6.30 14.67
CA TYR A 141 20.61 -5.85 13.35
C TYR A 141 21.61 -6.19 12.25
N PHE A 142 22.90 -5.84 12.42
CA PHE A 142 23.92 -6.13 11.41
C PHE A 142 24.28 -7.61 11.34
N ASN A 143 24.32 -8.31 12.48
CA ASN A 143 24.57 -9.76 12.50
C ASN A 143 23.46 -10.51 11.76
N ASN A 144 22.20 -10.13 11.93
CA ASN A 144 21.10 -10.75 11.19
C ASN A 144 21.22 -10.53 9.68
N ILE A 145 21.58 -9.33 9.21
CA ILE A 145 21.84 -9.08 7.77
C ILE A 145 22.94 -10.03 7.25
N LYS A 146 24.07 -10.13 7.97
CA LYS A 146 25.18 -11.03 7.58
C LYS A 146 24.75 -12.50 7.52
N ARG A 147 23.95 -12.94 8.49
CA ARG A 147 23.42 -14.33 8.56
C ARG A 147 22.48 -14.62 7.39
N ILE A 148 21.60 -13.69 7.05
CA ILE A 148 20.68 -13.80 5.93
C ILE A 148 21.46 -13.93 4.60
N ILE A 149 22.47 -13.09 4.39
CA ILE A 149 23.32 -13.15 3.21
C ILE A 149 24.11 -14.46 3.16
N ALA A 150 24.68 -14.88 4.28
CA ALA A 150 25.44 -16.14 4.38
C ALA A 150 24.59 -17.39 4.08
N ALA A 151 23.27 -17.31 4.34
CA ALA A 151 22.31 -18.37 4.00
C ALA A 151 21.95 -18.40 2.50
N GLY A 152 22.36 -17.38 1.72
CA GLY A 152 22.10 -17.29 0.27
C GLY A 152 20.94 -16.38 -0.12
N ALA A 153 20.27 -15.75 0.85
CA ALA A 153 19.25 -14.73 0.61
C ALA A 153 19.87 -13.36 0.34
N SER A 154 19.03 -12.42 -0.09
CA SER A 154 19.39 -11.00 -0.24
C SER A 154 18.97 -10.24 1.02
N SER A 155 19.83 -9.32 1.49
CA SER A 155 19.46 -8.45 2.61
C SER A 155 20.20 -7.13 2.56
N TYR A 156 19.50 -6.04 2.81
CA TYR A 156 20.10 -4.71 2.74
C TYR A 156 19.47 -3.75 3.78
N PRO A 157 20.27 -2.81 4.34
CA PRO A 157 19.76 -1.77 5.19
C PRO A 157 19.04 -0.71 4.36
N PHE A 158 17.85 -0.32 4.82
CA PHE A 158 17.01 0.69 4.19
C PHE A 158 16.74 1.84 5.16
N LEU A 159 17.22 3.02 4.83
CA LEU A 159 17.12 4.23 5.66
C LEU A 159 16.07 5.18 5.08
N VAL A 160 15.11 5.56 5.89
CA VAL A 160 14.24 6.71 5.61
C VAL A 160 14.95 7.95 6.15
N ILE A 161 15.35 8.87 5.26
CA ILE A 161 16.06 10.09 5.67
C ILE A 161 15.06 11.09 6.23
N CYS A 162 15.16 11.36 7.53
CA CYS A 162 14.33 12.33 8.23
C CYS A 162 15.21 13.32 9.02
N ASP A 163 14.61 14.44 9.44
CA ASP A 163 15.32 15.51 10.18
C ASP A 163 16.05 15.00 11.42
N GLU A 164 15.52 13.97 12.05
CA GLU A 164 16.10 13.38 13.26
C GLU A 164 17.48 12.77 13.06
N TYR A 165 17.83 12.34 11.85
CA TYR A 165 19.09 11.65 11.54
C TYR A 165 20.14 12.53 10.89
N MET A 166 19.79 13.76 10.50
CA MET A 166 20.69 14.58 9.68
C MET A 166 22.10 14.74 10.26
N ASN A 167 22.21 14.86 11.56
CA ASN A 167 23.50 14.98 12.25
C ASN A 167 24.21 13.63 12.48
N GLU A 168 23.55 12.50 12.19
CA GLU A 168 24.06 11.14 12.43
C GLU A 168 24.29 10.37 11.11
N LEU A 169 24.07 11.00 9.95
CA LEU A 169 24.18 10.32 8.65
C LEU A 169 25.59 9.76 8.41
N ASP A 170 26.63 10.49 8.77
CA ASP A 170 28.01 10.02 8.58
C ASP A 170 28.31 8.82 9.50
N GLU A 171 27.84 8.80 10.74
CA GLU A 171 27.93 7.66 11.66
C GLU A 171 27.20 6.43 11.08
N ILE A 172 26.00 6.63 10.54
CA ILE A 172 25.20 5.56 9.91
C ILE A 172 25.93 4.98 8.68
N ILE A 173 26.49 5.85 7.85
CA ILE A 173 27.24 5.45 6.65
C ILE A 173 28.49 4.65 7.04
N ASP A 174 29.26 5.16 8.03
CA ASP A 174 30.51 4.54 8.46
C ASP A 174 30.27 3.15 9.07
N ILE A 175 29.23 3.00 9.89
CA ILE A 175 28.89 1.69 10.45
C ILE A 175 28.44 0.70 9.37
N CYS A 176 27.60 1.14 8.42
CA CYS A 176 27.17 0.27 7.33
C CYS A 176 28.33 -0.15 6.43
N LYS A 177 29.25 0.75 6.10
CA LYS A 177 30.48 0.40 5.36
C LYS A 177 31.36 -0.58 6.14
N ARG A 178 31.54 -0.37 7.44
CA ARG A 178 32.35 -1.26 8.27
C ARG A 178 31.73 -2.66 8.38
N GLU A 179 30.42 -2.75 8.62
CA GLU A 179 29.75 -4.00 8.89
C GLU A 179 29.38 -4.77 7.62
N LEU A 180 29.05 -4.08 6.52
CA LEU A 180 28.49 -4.68 5.32
C LEU A 180 29.26 -4.36 4.03
N GLY A 181 30.31 -3.52 4.09
CA GLY A 181 31.04 -3.10 2.89
C GLY A 181 30.24 -2.18 1.96
N ALA A 182 29.09 -1.68 2.37
CA ALA A 182 28.19 -0.87 1.55
C ALA A 182 27.52 0.24 2.37
N VAL A 183 27.08 1.31 1.70
CA VAL A 183 26.18 2.30 2.28
C VAL A 183 24.73 1.79 2.25
N PRO A 184 23.84 2.22 3.16
CA PRO A 184 22.44 1.81 3.10
C PRO A 184 21.74 2.35 1.86
N GLN A 185 20.70 1.67 1.40
CA GLN A 185 19.71 2.27 0.51
C GLN A 185 18.89 3.31 1.27
N CYS A 186 18.46 4.36 0.61
CA CYS A 186 17.70 5.38 1.29
C CYS A 186 16.57 5.98 0.43
N THR A 187 15.60 6.58 1.12
CA THR A 187 14.48 7.32 0.54
C THR A 187 14.18 8.55 1.40
N PRO A 188 13.60 9.63 0.84
CA PRO A 188 13.13 10.74 1.66
C PRO A 188 11.98 10.28 2.58
N CYS A 189 11.91 10.86 3.77
CA CYS A 189 10.79 10.67 4.67
C CYS A 189 9.57 11.45 4.17
N VAL A 190 8.44 10.77 4.00
CA VAL A 190 7.16 11.43 3.72
C VAL A 190 6.48 11.73 5.06
N THR A 191 6.05 12.98 5.28
CA THR A 191 5.44 13.40 6.55
C THR A 191 4.00 12.88 6.68
N ALA A 192 3.54 12.69 7.93
CA ALA A 192 2.17 12.22 8.21
C ALA A 192 1.10 13.25 7.84
N GLU A 193 1.39 14.54 8.03
CA GLU A 193 0.52 15.65 7.63
C GLU A 193 0.18 15.59 6.14
N THR A 194 1.17 15.24 5.33
CA THR A 194 1.01 15.06 3.89
C THR A 194 0.33 13.77 3.50
N ARG A 195 0.31 12.74 4.32
CA ARG A 195 -0.39 11.51 3.96
C ARG A 195 -1.89 11.74 3.83
N ALA A 196 -2.48 12.52 4.73
CA ALA A 196 -3.88 12.92 4.63
C ALA A 196 -4.13 13.79 3.39
N ASP A 197 -3.24 14.75 3.10
CA ASP A 197 -3.32 15.60 1.92
C ASP A 197 -2.97 14.83 0.63
N PHE A 198 -2.06 13.90 0.69
CA PHE A 198 -1.71 12.98 -0.37
C PHE A 198 -2.88 12.10 -0.79
N LEU A 199 -3.63 11.54 0.17
CA LEU A 199 -4.86 10.80 -0.09
C LEU A 199 -5.99 11.69 -0.63
N LYS A 200 -5.93 13.01 -0.39
CA LYS A 200 -6.85 14.02 -0.95
C LYS A 200 -6.40 14.60 -2.29
N GLY A 201 -5.32 14.09 -2.87
CA GLY A 201 -4.76 14.56 -4.14
C GLY A 201 -3.78 15.73 -4.02
N GLY A 202 -3.26 15.99 -2.83
CA GLY A 202 -2.17 16.94 -2.57
C GLY A 202 -0.79 16.43 -2.99
N VAL A 203 0.21 17.31 -2.98
CA VAL A 203 1.61 16.96 -3.26
C VAL A 203 2.24 16.39 -1.99
N ALA A 204 2.98 15.29 -2.12
CA ALA A 204 3.74 14.73 -1.01
C ALA A 204 4.83 15.70 -0.55
N MET A 205 4.80 16.10 0.73
CA MET A 205 5.91 16.84 1.35
C MET A 205 6.89 15.85 1.98
N THR A 206 8.14 16.21 2.03
CA THR A 206 9.21 15.40 2.63
C THR A 206 9.87 16.14 3.76
N SER A 207 10.38 15.39 4.72
CA SER A 207 11.21 15.90 5.80
C SER A 207 12.55 15.13 5.80
N PRO A 208 13.69 15.78 5.59
CA PRO A 208 13.81 17.21 5.24
C PRO A 208 13.33 17.53 3.82
N ALA A 209 13.08 18.83 3.55
CA ALA A 209 12.63 19.26 2.24
C ALA A 209 13.64 18.88 1.15
N CYS A 210 13.18 18.23 0.07
CA CYS A 210 14.02 17.79 -1.03
C CYS A 210 14.42 18.94 -1.98
N THR A 211 15.16 19.93 -1.44
CA THR A 211 15.75 20.98 -2.26
C THR A 211 16.87 20.42 -3.17
N PRO A 212 17.19 21.04 -4.33
CA PRO A 212 18.28 20.58 -5.18
C PRO A 212 19.63 20.46 -4.45
N ALA A 213 19.91 21.34 -3.49
CA ALA A 213 21.12 21.30 -2.68
C ALA A 213 21.14 20.07 -1.75
N PHE A 214 20.02 19.79 -1.08
CA PHE A 214 19.85 18.62 -0.23
C PHE A 214 19.97 17.31 -1.02
N VAL A 215 19.27 17.22 -2.16
CA VAL A 215 19.35 16.04 -3.04
C VAL A 215 20.78 15.76 -3.47
N LYS A 216 21.52 16.80 -3.88
CA LYS A 216 22.93 16.67 -4.28
C LYS A 216 23.84 16.23 -3.13
N GLU A 217 23.57 16.70 -1.91
CA GLU A 217 24.33 16.27 -0.72
C GLU A 217 24.09 14.80 -0.40
N ILE A 218 22.84 14.37 -0.40
CA ILE A 218 22.47 12.97 -0.11
C ILE A 218 23.01 12.05 -1.21
N ASP A 219 22.86 12.42 -2.47
CA ASP A 219 23.38 11.63 -3.59
C ASP A 219 24.90 11.42 -3.46
N LYS A 220 25.65 12.49 -3.15
CA LYS A 220 27.10 12.41 -2.92
C LYS A 220 27.49 11.48 -1.77
N LYS A 221 26.67 11.39 -0.71
CA LYS A 221 26.93 10.55 0.47
C LYS A 221 26.55 9.08 0.23
N PHE A 222 25.38 8.84 -0.36
CA PHE A 222 24.75 7.52 -0.44
C PHE A 222 24.92 6.84 -1.80
N HIS A 223 25.15 7.60 -2.89
CA HIS A 223 25.18 7.09 -4.26
C HIS A 223 23.99 6.16 -4.55
N SER A 224 22.78 6.62 -4.17
CA SER A 224 21.55 5.83 -4.20
C SER A 224 20.67 6.25 -5.35
N LYS A 225 20.65 5.44 -6.44
CA LYS A 225 19.68 5.62 -7.52
C LYS A 225 18.24 5.56 -7.01
N LEU A 226 18.00 4.78 -5.96
CA LEU A 226 16.68 4.71 -5.31
C LEU A 226 16.26 6.05 -4.74
N PHE A 227 17.17 6.76 -4.06
CA PHE A 227 16.89 8.09 -3.53
C PHE A 227 16.61 9.11 -4.64
N GLU A 228 17.49 9.17 -5.64
CA GLU A 228 17.34 10.03 -6.81
C GLU A 228 15.99 9.83 -7.49
N GLN A 229 15.64 8.59 -7.79
CA GLN A 229 14.36 8.26 -8.43
C GLN A 229 13.17 8.52 -7.50
N SER A 230 13.28 8.26 -6.20
CA SER A 230 12.21 8.55 -5.25
C SER A 230 11.88 10.04 -5.19
N VAL A 231 12.91 10.92 -5.26
CA VAL A 231 12.71 12.38 -5.36
C VAL A 231 12.08 12.76 -6.71
N ARG A 232 12.61 12.21 -7.82
CA ARG A 232 12.07 12.46 -9.16
C ARG A 232 10.58 12.08 -9.25
N PHE A 233 10.19 10.98 -8.64
CA PHE A 233 8.81 10.48 -8.70
C PHE A 233 7.83 11.31 -7.87
N LEU A 234 8.28 12.18 -6.97
CA LEU A 234 7.40 13.15 -6.31
C LEU A 234 6.78 14.16 -7.31
N ASP A 235 7.49 14.47 -8.39
CA ASP A 235 7.06 15.43 -9.41
C ASP A 235 6.31 14.79 -10.59
N VAL A 236 6.13 13.46 -10.60
CA VAL A 236 5.41 12.77 -11.69
C VAL A 236 3.91 12.94 -11.52
N ASP A 237 3.25 13.57 -12.49
CA ASP A 237 1.79 13.66 -12.56
C ASP A 237 1.19 12.33 -13.04
N VAL A 238 0.91 11.45 -12.09
CA VAL A 238 0.35 10.11 -12.34
C VAL A 238 -1.08 10.12 -12.91
N LYS A 239 -1.75 11.29 -12.94
CA LYS A 239 -3.09 11.42 -13.54
C LYS A 239 -3.07 11.44 -15.06
N ARG A 240 -1.90 11.70 -15.65
CA ARG A 240 -1.72 11.83 -17.09
C ARG A 240 -1.12 10.60 -17.76
N VAL A 241 -0.80 9.57 -16.98
CA VAL A 241 -0.15 8.37 -17.48
C VAL A 241 -1.02 7.14 -17.23
N PHE A 242 -0.96 6.15 -18.11
CA PHE A 242 -1.73 4.93 -17.99
C PHE A 242 -1.06 3.97 -17.00
N CYS A 243 -1.76 3.66 -15.90
CA CYS A 243 -1.27 2.79 -14.83
C CYS A 243 -1.88 1.39 -14.94
N TYR A 244 -1.02 0.37 -15.02
CA TYR A 244 -1.41 -1.04 -15.08
C TYR A 244 -1.64 -1.69 -13.71
N ALA A 245 -1.64 -0.91 -12.61
CA ALA A 245 -2.02 -1.43 -11.31
C ALA A 245 -3.43 -2.03 -11.35
N GLY A 246 -3.59 -3.21 -10.77
CA GLY A 246 -4.79 -4.05 -10.88
C GLY A 246 -4.69 -5.12 -11.96
N LYS A 247 -4.12 -4.83 -13.14
CA LYS A 247 -3.81 -5.84 -14.16
C LYS A 247 -2.50 -6.57 -13.83
N TRP A 248 -1.45 -5.82 -13.46
CA TRP A 248 -0.13 -6.36 -13.16
C TRP A 248 0.23 -6.30 -11.67
N SER A 249 -0.62 -5.72 -10.83
CA SER A 249 -0.39 -5.67 -9.39
C SER A 249 -1.67 -5.87 -8.59
N LEU A 250 -1.48 -6.34 -7.35
CA LEU A 250 -2.52 -6.47 -6.34
C LEU A 250 -1.97 -6.09 -4.97
N GLY A 251 -2.84 -5.52 -4.13
CA GLY A 251 -2.65 -5.50 -2.69
C GLY A 251 -3.61 -6.49 -2.05
N VAL A 252 -3.14 -7.25 -1.07
CA VAL A 252 -3.92 -8.29 -0.39
C VAL A 252 -3.76 -8.16 1.12
N GLY A 253 -4.86 -8.03 1.84
CA GLY A 253 -4.88 -8.16 3.29
C GLY A 253 -4.63 -9.61 3.70
N MET A 254 -3.52 -9.90 4.39
CA MET A 254 -3.17 -11.26 4.80
C MET A 254 -4.18 -11.84 5.79
N GLY A 255 -4.78 -10.99 6.65
CA GLY A 255 -5.73 -11.44 7.67
C GLY A 255 -7.13 -11.74 7.14
N ASP A 256 -7.61 -10.91 6.23
CA ASP A 256 -9.02 -10.85 5.81
C ASP A 256 -9.26 -11.09 4.32
N GLY A 257 -8.21 -11.11 3.50
CA GLY A 257 -8.29 -11.32 2.07
C GLY A 257 -8.81 -10.11 1.26
N VAL A 258 -8.96 -8.95 1.88
CA VAL A 258 -9.36 -7.73 1.17
C VAL A 258 -8.37 -7.39 0.07
N MET A 259 -8.89 -7.07 -1.11
CA MET A 259 -8.07 -6.78 -2.29
C MET A 259 -8.08 -5.30 -2.66
N CYS A 260 -6.96 -4.85 -3.22
CA CYS A 260 -6.90 -3.55 -3.88
C CYS A 260 -5.98 -3.61 -5.14
N LYS A 261 -6.23 -2.75 -6.11
CA LYS A 261 -5.32 -2.56 -7.27
C LYS A 261 -4.02 -1.89 -6.83
N CYS A 262 -4.17 -0.91 -5.94
CA CYS A 262 -3.15 -0.17 -5.23
C CYS A 262 -3.79 0.42 -3.96
N HIS A 263 -3.05 1.15 -3.11
CA HIS A 263 -3.56 1.70 -1.85
C HIS A 263 -4.87 2.51 -1.94
N ASN A 264 -5.18 3.05 -3.13
CA ASN A 264 -6.33 3.97 -3.30
C ASN A 264 -7.51 3.37 -4.06
N VAL A 265 -7.37 2.17 -4.62
CA VAL A 265 -8.39 1.57 -5.47
C VAL A 265 -8.69 0.16 -5.00
N GLY A 266 -9.79 -0.01 -4.27
CA GLY A 266 -10.27 -1.31 -3.83
C GLY A 266 -10.75 -2.20 -4.99
N ILE A 267 -10.73 -3.49 -4.78
CA ILE A 267 -11.31 -4.50 -5.66
C ILE A 267 -12.37 -5.24 -4.83
N PRO A 268 -13.61 -5.39 -5.33
CA PRO A 268 -14.62 -6.21 -4.67
C PRO A 268 -14.21 -7.68 -4.55
N GLY A 269 -14.74 -8.37 -3.55
CA GLY A 269 -14.48 -9.78 -3.31
C GLY A 269 -13.34 -10.03 -2.31
N ASN A 270 -13.00 -11.29 -2.14
CA ASN A 270 -12.00 -11.75 -1.17
C ASN A 270 -10.97 -12.64 -1.87
N PHE A 271 -9.68 -12.33 -1.68
CA PHE A 271 -8.57 -13.04 -2.32
C PHE A 271 -8.49 -14.51 -1.92
N PHE A 272 -8.91 -14.85 -0.71
CA PHE A 272 -8.83 -16.20 -0.16
C PHE A 272 -10.13 -17.01 -0.36
N GLU A 273 -11.16 -16.45 -0.99
CA GLU A 273 -12.34 -17.16 -1.44
C GLU A 273 -12.18 -17.60 -2.90
N ASN A 274 -12.87 -18.66 -3.30
CA ASN A 274 -12.86 -19.20 -4.66
C ASN A 274 -11.45 -19.37 -5.26
N ILE A 275 -10.53 -19.95 -4.46
CA ILE A 275 -9.09 -20.03 -4.83
C ILE A 275 -8.81 -20.88 -6.09
N GLU A 276 -9.80 -21.63 -6.59
CA GLU A 276 -9.70 -22.37 -7.85
C GLU A 276 -9.88 -21.47 -9.08
N GLU A 277 -10.42 -20.26 -8.90
CA GLU A 277 -10.64 -19.31 -10.00
C GLU A 277 -9.43 -18.38 -10.19
N PRO A 278 -9.03 -18.09 -11.44
CA PRO A 278 -7.97 -17.12 -11.69
C PRO A 278 -8.37 -15.72 -11.23
N ILE A 279 -7.42 -14.96 -10.72
CA ILE A 279 -7.60 -13.55 -10.42
C ILE A 279 -7.36 -12.74 -11.69
N LEU A 280 -8.45 -12.20 -12.25
CA LEU A 280 -8.42 -11.31 -13.40
C LEU A 280 -8.56 -9.86 -12.91
N GLY A 281 -7.57 -9.03 -13.19
CA GLY A 281 -7.56 -7.62 -12.80
C GLY A 281 -7.64 -6.69 -14.00
N GLU A 282 -8.36 -5.58 -13.83
CA GLU A 282 -8.37 -4.47 -14.78
C GLU A 282 -7.39 -3.38 -14.31
N PRO A 283 -6.73 -2.66 -15.26
CA PRO A 283 -5.84 -1.58 -14.89
C PRO A 283 -6.58 -0.43 -14.17
N VAL A 284 -5.84 0.42 -13.47
CA VAL A 284 -6.34 1.71 -12.98
C VAL A 284 -6.52 2.68 -14.15
N GLY A 285 -5.68 2.57 -15.18
CA GLY A 285 -5.69 3.51 -16.31
C GLY A 285 -5.25 4.90 -15.87
N CYS A 286 -5.89 5.95 -16.41
CA CYS A 286 -5.65 7.35 -16.07
C CYS A 286 -6.55 7.86 -14.93
N GLU A 287 -7.13 6.99 -14.12
CA GLU A 287 -8.10 7.34 -13.09
C GLU A 287 -7.49 7.50 -11.68
N CYS A 288 -6.18 7.60 -11.59
CA CYS A 288 -5.51 7.76 -10.30
C CYS A 288 -5.92 9.07 -9.62
N GLY A 289 -6.53 8.98 -8.43
CA GLY A 289 -7.03 10.15 -7.68
C GLY A 289 -5.96 10.89 -6.88
N ILE A 290 -4.71 10.41 -6.87
CA ILE A 290 -3.60 10.99 -6.10
C ILE A 290 -2.68 11.84 -6.96
N ALA A 291 -1.98 12.79 -6.34
CA ALA A 291 -1.04 13.67 -7.05
C ALA A 291 0.27 12.97 -7.38
N SER A 292 0.77 12.08 -6.52
CA SER A 292 1.94 11.26 -6.78
C SER A 292 1.77 9.84 -6.24
N CYS A 293 2.40 8.86 -6.88
CA CYS A 293 2.22 7.45 -6.53
C CYS A 293 2.85 7.10 -5.18
N CYS A 294 2.04 6.58 -4.24
CA CYS A 294 2.53 6.14 -2.93
C CYS A 294 3.34 4.83 -2.98
N LEU A 295 3.22 4.05 -4.05
CA LEU A 295 4.00 2.83 -4.28
C LEU A 295 5.25 3.07 -5.13
N GLN A 296 5.45 4.30 -5.53
CA GLN A 296 6.61 4.91 -6.22
C GLN A 296 7.60 3.91 -6.85
N TYR A 297 8.77 3.75 -6.21
CA TYR A 297 9.87 3.02 -6.81
C TYR A 297 9.54 1.56 -7.16
N GLY A 298 8.74 0.87 -6.34
CA GLY A 298 8.35 -0.51 -6.62
C GLY A 298 7.57 -0.62 -7.93
N PHE A 299 6.53 0.20 -8.10
CA PHE A 299 5.69 0.19 -9.30
C PHE A 299 6.44 0.70 -10.53
N TYR A 300 7.23 1.75 -10.40
CA TYR A 300 7.98 2.30 -11.52
C TYR A 300 9.10 1.36 -11.97
N ALA A 301 9.89 0.84 -11.02
CA ALA A 301 10.98 -0.10 -11.29
C ALA A 301 10.50 -1.41 -11.92
N LEU A 302 9.29 -1.86 -11.55
CA LEU A 302 8.66 -3.04 -12.15
C LEU A 302 7.90 -2.75 -13.45
N GLY A 303 7.85 -1.50 -13.90
CA GLY A 303 7.27 -1.12 -15.17
C GLY A 303 5.74 -1.09 -15.22
N LEU A 304 5.06 -0.88 -14.08
CA LEU A 304 3.59 -0.77 -14.04
C LEU A 304 3.07 0.50 -14.70
N ILE A 305 3.91 1.47 -14.95
CA ILE A 305 3.60 2.71 -15.66
C ILE A 305 4.64 2.88 -16.78
N PRO A 306 4.51 2.15 -17.89
CA PRO A 306 5.52 2.10 -18.95
C PRO A 306 5.79 3.45 -19.62
N GLU A 307 4.83 4.37 -19.57
CA GLU A 307 4.91 5.70 -20.20
C GLU A 307 5.90 6.64 -19.49
N ILE A 308 6.34 6.33 -18.26
CA ILE A 308 7.37 7.12 -17.60
C ILE A 308 8.73 6.70 -18.16
N PRO A 309 9.45 7.61 -18.85
CA PRO A 309 10.70 7.27 -19.51
C PRO A 309 11.85 7.08 -18.49
N GLU A 310 12.88 6.37 -18.93
CA GLU A 310 14.18 6.26 -18.23
C GLU A 310 14.08 5.81 -16.75
N VAL A 311 13.14 4.93 -16.45
CA VAL A 311 13.04 4.34 -15.12
C VAL A 311 13.98 3.13 -15.07
N PRO A 312 14.94 3.07 -14.13
CA PRO A 312 15.79 1.90 -13.95
C PRO A 312 14.97 0.66 -13.54
N THR A 313 15.50 -0.53 -13.81
CA THR A 313 14.95 -1.77 -13.24
C THR A 313 15.10 -1.79 -11.72
N TYR A 314 14.40 -2.71 -11.05
CA TYR A 314 14.57 -2.89 -9.60
C TYR A 314 16.05 -3.20 -9.26
N THR A 315 16.69 -4.10 -10.01
CA THR A 315 18.10 -4.47 -9.81
C THR A 315 19.02 -3.25 -9.94
N GLU A 316 18.87 -2.43 -10.98
CA GLU A 316 19.67 -1.23 -11.15
C GLU A 316 19.44 -0.18 -10.05
N MET A 317 18.20 -0.07 -9.58
CA MET A 317 17.79 0.93 -8.60
C MET A 317 18.17 0.52 -7.16
N VAL A 318 17.89 -0.73 -6.79
CA VAL A 318 18.02 -1.20 -5.41
C VAL A 318 19.34 -1.90 -5.16
N CYS A 319 19.83 -2.74 -6.09
CA CYS A 319 21.07 -3.50 -5.90
C CYS A 319 22.32 -2.68 -6.26
N GLY A 320 22.22 -1.69 -7.15
CA GLY A 320 23.35 -0.93 -7.67
C GLY A 320 24.29 -0.37 -6.59
N GLY A 321 25.59 -0.72 -6.70
CA GLY A 321 26.63 -0.39 -5.72
C GLY A 321 26.61 -1.22 -4.43
N ARG A 322 25.73 -2.24 -4.35
CA ARG A 322 25.52 -3.14 -3.21
C ARG A 322 25.29 -4.58 -3.66
N GLU A 323 25.75 -4.93 -4.84
CA GLU A 323 25.46 -6.19 -5.54
C GLU A 323 25.81 -7.40 -4.69
N HIS A 324 26.85 -7.32 -3.85
CA HIS A 324 27.29 -8.40 -2.96
C HIS A 324 26.31 -8.68 -1.79
N LEU A 325 25.34 -7.81 -1.56
CA LEU A 325 24.27 -8.02 -0.57
C LEU A 325 23.06 -8.77 -1.15
N PHE A 326 23.07 -9.06 -2.45
CA PHE A 326 21.97 -9.68 -3.17
C PHE A 326 22.39 -11.00 -3.82
N SER A 327 21.48 -11.97 -3.79
CA SER A 327 21.66 -13.24 -4.50
C SER A 327 21.70 -13.02 -6.02
N GLU A 328 22.39 -13.88 -6.75
CA GLU A 328 22.42 -13.84 -8.21
C GLU A 328 21.02 -14.06 -8.80
N GLU A 329 20.22 -14.90 -8.16
CA GLU A 329 18.85 -15.19 -8.59
C GLU A 329 17.95 -13.96 -8.51
N VAL A 330 17.95 -13.22 -7.40
CA VAL A 330 17.20 -11.96 -7.25
C VAL A 330 17.68 -10.94 -8.27
N LYS A 331 18.98 -10.75 -8.44
CA LYS A 331 19.51 -9.78 -9.41
C LYS A 331 19.07 -10.09 -10.85
N ALA A 332 19.03 -11.35 -11.22
CA ALA A 332 18.57 -11.77 -12.54
C ALA A 332 17.06 -11.58 -12.72
N LEU A 333 16.24 -12.07 -11.76
CA LEU A 333 14.78 -12.03 -11.81
C LEU A 333 14.23 -10.61 -11.76
N MET A 334 14.88 -9.72 -11.02
CA MET A 334 14.42 -8.34 -10.79
C MET A 334 15.05 -7.34 -11.78
N ASN A 335 15.82 -7.81 -12.76
CA ASN A 335 16.43 -6.96 -13.80
C ASN A 335 15.54 -6.76 -15.04
N VAL A 336 14.28 -7.18 -14.97
CA VAL A 336 13.29 -7.04 -16.03
C VAL A 336 12.08 -6.30 -15.51
N LYS A 337 11.35 -5.65 -16.41
CA LYS A 337 10.08 -5.01 -16.08
C LYS A 337 8.92 -5.92 -16.49
N ILE A 338 7.83 -5.87 -15.74
CA ILE A 338 6.62 -6.64 -16.04
C ILE A 338 6.11 -6.27 -17.44
N GLY A 339 6.12 -4.98 -17.79
CA GLY A 339 5.72 -4.51 -19.11
C GLY A 339 6.54 -5.05 -20.29
N ASP A 340 7.74 -5.60 -20.05
CA ASP A 340 8.57 -6.22 -21.09
C ASP A 340 8.16 -7.68 -21.37
N SER A 341 7.44 -8.31 -20.43
CA SER A 341 7.02 -9.72 -20.49
C SER A 341 5.51 -9.93 -20.57
N GLU A 342 4.73 -8.90 -20.25
CA GLU A 342 3.27 -8.90 -20.31
C GLU A 342 2.78 -7.98 -21.43
N GLU A 343 1.72 -8.39 -22.10
CA GLU A 343 1.14 -7.63 -23.18
C GLU A 343 0.49 -6.34 -22.65
N ALA A 344 1.10 -5.21 -22.98
CA ALA A 344 0.51 -3.91 -22.73
C ALA A 344 -0.66 -3.70 -23.70
N LEU A 345 -1.68 -2.97 -23.25
CA LEU A 345 -2.80 -2.59 -24.10
C LEU A 345 -2.27 -1.67 -25.25
N SER A 346 -2.75 -1.91 -26.45
CA SER A 346 -2.58 -0.98 -27.57
C SER A 346 -3.26 0.36 -27.26
N ASP A 347 -2.91 1.40 -27.99
CA ASP A 347 -3.54 2.72 -27.81
C ASP A 347 -5.06 2.68 -28.08
N GLU A 348 -5.49 1.82 -28.98
CA GLU A 348 -6.91 1.61 -29.27
C GLU A 348 -7.63 0.93 -28.10
N GLU A 349 -7.04 -0.12 -27.51
CA GLU A 349 -7.58 -0.80 -26.33
C GLU A 349 -7.59 0.10 -25.10
N LYS A 350 -6.54 0.92 -24.90
CA LYS A 350 -6.52 1.95 -23.84
C LYS A 350 -7.66 2.95 -24.02
N MET A 351 -7.89 3.41 -25.25
CA MET A 351 -8.98 4.34 -25.57
C MET A 351 -10.34 3.71 -25.28
N GLN A 352 -10.57 2.48 -25.73
CA GLN A 352 -11.82 1.75 -25.47
C GLN A 352 -12.04 1.54 -23.96
N PHE A 353 -10.98 1.19 -23.22
CA PHE A 353 -11.04 1.07 -21.76
C PHE A 353 -11.45 2.40 -21.10
N LEU A 354 -10.84 3.51 -21.48
CA LEU A 354 -11.13 4.82 -20.92
C LEU A 354 -12.56 5.29 -21.26
N MET A 355 -13.03 5.05 -22.50
CA MET A 355 -14.40 5.37 -22.91
C MET A 355 -15.43 4.59 -22.07
N ARG A 356 -15.26 3.28 -21.92
CA ARG A 356 -16.12 2.45 -21.08
C ARG A 356 -16.17 2.99 -19.62
N ARG A 357 -15.01 3.33 -19.05
CA ARG A 357 -14.93 3.88 -17.68
C ARG A 357 -15.61 5.24 -17.55
N MET A 358 -15.58 6.08 -18.59
CA MET A 358 -16.32 7.34 -18.63
C MET A 358 -17.83 7.10 -18.66
N GLU A 359 -18.31 6.18 -19.50
CA GLU A 359 -19.73 5.81 -19.58
C GLU A 359 -20.26 5.27 -18.23
N GLU A 360 -19.48 4.41 -17.56
CA GLU A 360 -19.82 3.92 -16.22
C GLU A 360 -19.94 5.06 -15.21
N LYS A 361 -19.03 6.03 -15.23
CA LYS A 361 -19.08 7.21 -14.35
C LYS A 361 -20.26 8.14 -14.65
N ASP A 362 -20.57 8.34 -15.91
CA ASP A 362 -21.72 9.17 -16.32
C ASP A 362 -23.03 8.55 -15.85
N ALA A 363 -23.18 7.22 -15.96
CA ALA A 363 -24.32 6.49 -15.43
C ALA A 363 -24.42 6.61 -13.90
N ASP A 364 -23.31 6.51 -13.18
CA ASP A 364 -23.27 6.72 -11.72
C ASP A 364 -23.67 8.18 -11.35
N ILE A 365 -23.12 9.18 -12.06
CA ILE A 365 -23.47 10.59 -11.86
C ILE A 365 -24.95 10.82 -12.09
N GLN A 366 -25.53 10.25 -13.12
CA GLN A 366 -26.95 10.37 -13.40
C GLN A 366 -27.80 9.78 -12.26
N LYS A 367 -27.44 8.57 -11.79
CA LYS A 367 -28.09 7.92 -10.66
C LYS A 367 -28.03 8.75 -9.36
N TYR A 368 -26.87 9.36 -9.07
CA TYR A 368 -26.71 10.25 -7.94
C TYR A 368 -27.54 11.55 -8.08
N ASN A 369 -27.62 12.11 -9.28
CA ASN A 369 -28.44 13.28 -9.53
C ASN A 369 -29.95 12.97 -9.32
N GLU A 370 -30.41 11.80 -9.76
CA GLU A 370 -31.77 11.33 -9.51
C GLU A 370 -32.04 11.18 -8.01
N LEU A 371 -31.08 10.62 -7.27
CA LEU A 371 -31.16 10.50 -5.81
C LEU A 371 -31.23 11.88 -5.14
N ILE A 372 -30.37 12.82 -5.53
CA ILE A 372 -30.39 14.21 -5.03
C ILE A 372 -31.74 14.86 -5.31
N VAL A 373 -32.33 14.64 -6.48
CA VAL A 373 -33.67 15.15 -6.81
C VAL A 373 -34.73 14.55 -5.89
N LYS A 374 -34.68 13.22 -5.64
CA LYS A 374 -35.60 12.58 -4.66
C LYS A 374 -35.42 13.17 -3.25
N TYR A 375 -34.22 13.36 -2.77
CA TYR A 375 -33.93 13.98 -1.48
C TYR A 375 -34.49 15.41 -1.40
N ASN A 376 -34.23 16.21 -2.43
CA ASN A 376 -34.73 17.59 -2.47
C ASN A 376 -36.27 17.65 -2.53
N THR A 377 -36.89 16.69 -3.22
CA THR A 377 -38.36 16.58 -3.29
C THR A 377 -38.96 16.27 -1.91
N VAL A 378 -38.38 15.26 -1.20
CA VAL A 378 -38.80 14.91 0.16
C VAL A 378 -38.58 16.07 1.12
N LEU A 379 -37.42 16.73 1.07
CA LEU A 379 -37.13 17.92 1.89
C LEU A 379 -38.10 19.08 1.64
N ASN A 380 -38.43 19.35 0.38
CA ASN A 380 -39.37 20.42 0.02
C ASN A 380 -40.79 20.06 0.41
N ASP A 381 -41.21 18.80 0.28
CA ASP A 381 -42.53 18.32 0.72
C ASP A 381 -42.68 18.45 2.25
N TYR A 382 -41.62 18.10 3.00
CA TYR A 382 -41.59 18.32 4.45
C TYR A 382 -41.60 19.79 4.82
N LYS A 383 -40.82 20.63 4.14
CA LYS A 383 -40.83 22.09 4.36
C LYS A 383 -42.21 22.74 4.09
N GLN A 384 -42.98 22.18 3.16
CA GLN A 384 -44.30 22.72 2.79
C GLN A 384 -45.43 22.21 3.67
N ARG A 385 -45.37 21.01 4.24
CA ARG A 385 -46.47 20.35 4.95
C ARG A 385 -46.41 20.45 6.46
N TYR A 386 -45.23 20.58 7.01
CA TYR A 386 -45.03 20.58 8.46
C TYR A 386 -43.81 21.44 8.83
N GLU A 387 -43.83 22.07 10.02
CA GLU A 387 -42.60 22.37 10.75
C GLU A 387 -42.15 21.07 11.40
N PRO A 388 -41.37 20.20 10.72
CA PRO A 388 -41.04 18.89 11.24
C PRO A 388 -40.06 19.04 12.39
N SER A 389 -40.23 18.24 13.41
CA SER A 389 -39.18 18.08 14.40
C SER A 389 -37.94 17.57 13.68
N SER A 390 -36.76 18.06 14.03
CA SER A 390 -35.45 17.62 13.46
C SER A 390 -35.32 16.11 13.45
N GLN A 391 -35.97 15.42 14.37
CA GLN A 391 -35.96 13.96 14.50
C GLN A 391 -36.72 13.25 13.37
N GLN A 392 -37.89 13.78 12.94
CA GLN A 392 -38.69 13.19 11.84
C GLN A 392 -37.96 13.35 10.49
N LEU A 393 -37.27 14.47 10.29
CA LEU A 393 -36.45 14.69 9.12
C LEU A 393 -35.26 13.71 9.08
N VAL A 394 -34.61 13.51 10.23
CA VAL A 394 -33.51 12.53 10.40
C VAL A 394 -33.97 11.12 10.07
N GLU A 395 -35.10 10.68 10.62
CA GLU A 395 -35.65 9.35 10.39
C GLU A 395 -36.03 9.11 8.93
N SER A 396 -36.59 10.12 8.25
CA SER A 396 -36.91 10.03 6.83
C SER A 396 -35.68 9.95 5.95
N LEU A 397 -34.65 10.76 6.22
CA LEU A 397 -33.37 10.68 5.50
C LEU A 397 -32.62 9.37 5.77
N LEU A 398 -32.67 8.87 7.00
CA LEU A 398 -32.06 7.59 7.35
C LEU A 398 -32.78 6.41 6.66
N ASN A 399 -34.11 6.47 6.51
CA ASN A 399 -34.88 5.44 5.80
C ASN A 399 -34.56 5.44 4.29
N ILE A 400 -34.43 6.63 3.67
CA ILE A 400 -34.02 6.75 2.27
C ILE A 400 -32.61 6.19 2.07
N ILE A 401 -31.68 6.44 3.00
CA ILE A 401 -30.33 5.87 2.98
C ILE A 401 -30.39 4.33 3.06
N ASP A 402 -31.28 3.77 3.89
CA ASP A 402 -31.42 2.33 4.05
C ASP A 402 -31.95 1.62 2.80
N GLU A 403 -32.85 2.26 2.06
CA GLU A 403 -33.49 1.66 0.89
C GLU A 403 -32.68 1.79 -0.40
N ASP A 404 -32.03 2.96 -0.62
CA ASP A 404 -31.45 3.32 -1.92
C ASP A 404 -29.93 3.30 -2.01
N ILE A 405 -29.19 3.39 -0.89
CA ILE A 405 -27.71 3.52 -0.89
C ILE A 405 -26.98 2.25 -0.42
N LEU A 406 -27.68 1.33 0.19
CA LEU A 406 -27.06 0.24 0.96
C LEU A 406 -27.00 -1.10 0.25
N ASP A 407 -27.17 -1.16 -1.06
CA ASP A 407 -26.73 -2.33 -1.78
C ASP A 407 -25.19 -2.37 -1.82
N GLU A 408 -24.68 -3.58 -1.91
CA GLU A 408 -23.27 -3.92 -1.79
C GLU A 408 -22.37 -3.17 -2.77
N GLU A 409 -22.87 -2.90 -3.95
CA GLU A 409 -22.14 -2.28 -5.04
C GLU A 409 -21.96 -0.76 -4.82
N HIS A 410 -22.91 -0.09 -4.20
CA HIS A 410 -22.93 1.37 -4.05
C HIS A 410 -22.12 1.87 -2.84
N VAL A 411 -22.10 1.15 -1.72
CA VAL A 411 -21.31 1.54 -0.53
C VAL A 411 -19.81 1.55 -0.84
N SER A 412 -19.32 0.65 -1.69
CA SER A 412 -17.91 0.61 -2.11
C SER A 412 -17.50 1.83 -2.96
N ARG A 413 -18.48 2.55 -3.53
CA ARG A 413 -18.27 3.71 -4.42
C ARG A 413 -18.49 5.06 -3.75
N ILE A 414 -18.86 5.11 -2.47
CA ILE A 414 -19.00 6.37 -1.73
C ILE A 414 -17.63 7.06 -1.63
N THR A 415 -17.50 8.19 -2.30
CA THR A 415 -16.29 9.02 -2.30
C THR A 415 -16.41 10.18 -1.32
N TYR A 416 -15.27 10.81 -1.01
CA TYR A 416 -15.24 12.06 -0.23
C TYR A 416 -16.15 13.17 -0.81
N GLY A 417 -16.32 13.23 -2.14
CA GLY A 417 -17.22 14.15 -2.81
C GLY A 417 -18.67 13.96 -2.38
N HIS A 418 -19.12 12.73 -2.22
CA HIS A 418 -20.48 12.40 -1.77
C HIS A 418 -20.71 12.81 -0.33
N ILE A 419 -19.74 12.57 0.56
CA ILE A 419 -19.80 12.99 1.97
C ILE A 419 -19.84 14.52 2.09
N ARG A 420 -19.08 15.23 1.25
CA ARG A 420 -19.08 16.69 1.20
C ARG A 420 -20.41 17.25 0.72
N ALA A 421 -21.03 16.66 -0.30
CA ALA A 421 -22.36 17.04 -0.77
C ALA A 421 -23.42 16.82 0.31
N LEU A 422 -23.38 15.69 1.01
CA LEU A 422 -24.25 15.39 2.14
C LEU A 422 -24.10 16.43 3.26
N ARG A 423 -22.88 16.83 3.60
CA ARG A 423 -22.59 17.88 4.58
C ARG A 423 -23.20 19.23 4.18
N GLN A 424 -23.13 19.57 2.89
CA GLN A 424 -23.69 20.80 2.37
C GLN A 424 -25.23 20.82 2.49
N ILE A 425 -25.90 19.71 2.16
CA ILE A 425 -27.34 19.53 2.32
C ILE A 425 -27.75 19.65 3.79
N CYS A 426 -27.01 19.00 4.69
CA CYS A 426 -27.29 19.06 6.13
C CYS A 426 -27.07 20.44 6.73
N ASN A 427 -26.18 21.28 6.20
CA ASN A 427 -25.96 22.66 6.68
C ASN A 427 -27.15 23.62 6.39
N GLU A 428 -28.07 23.23 5.52
CA GLU A 428 -29.28 24.03 5.19
C GLU A 428 -30.46 23.69 6.11
N VAL A 429 -30.30 22.76 7.04
CA VAL A 429 -31.35 22.28 7.95
C VAL A 429 -31.05 22.67 9.39
N ASN A 430 -32.08 23.04 10.17
CA ASN A 430 -31.96 23.22 11.61
C ASN A 430 -31.42 21.92 12.26
N ASP A 431 -30.42 22.01 13.15
CA ASP A 431 -29.70 20.87 13.71
C ASP A 431 -28.86 20.05 12.69
N GLY A 432 -28.51 20.64 11.58
CA GLY A 432 -27.81 19.97 10.48
C GLY A 432 -26.50 19.27 10.88
N GLN A 433 -25.74 19.79 11.83
CA GLN A 433 -24.52 19.15 12.35
C GLN A 433 -24.83 17.82 13.06
N ARG A 434 -25.89 17.75 13.83
CA ARG A 434 -26.32 16.52 14.51
C ARG A 434 -26.84 15.49 13.51
N LEU A 435 -27.60 15.94 12.52
CA LEU A 435 -28.11 15.15 11.42
C LEU A 435 -26.94 14.53 10.63
N TYR A 436 -25.98 15.33 10.24
CA TYR A 436 -24.78 14.88 9.53
C TYR A 436 -24.02 13.80 10.31
N THR A 437 -23.80 14.02 11.61
CA THR A 437 -23.12 13.07 12.48
C THR A 437 -23.87 11.73 12.60
N GLN A 438 -25.22 11.76 12.66
CA GLN A 438 -26.02 10.54 12.73
C GLN A 438 -26.00 9.75 11.42
N ILE A 439 -26.09 10.44 10.28
CA ILE A 439 -25.97 9.82 8.95
C ILE A 439 -24.60 9.19 8.79
N LEU A 440 -23.53 9.91 9.16
CA LEU A 440 -22.17 9.35 9.09
C LEU A 440 -22.00 8.12 9.98
N LYS A 441 -22.54 8.13 11.21
CA LYS A 441 -22.48 6.98 12.11
C LYS A 441 -23.22 5.76 11.53
N LYS A 442 -24.34 5.96 10.87
CA LYS A 442 -25.10 4.89 10.25
C LYS A 442 -24.39 4.34 9.02
N LEU A 443 -23.87 5.20 8.14
CA LEU A 443 -23.04 4.79 7.01
C LEU A 443 -21.78 4.04 7.48
N TYR A 444 -21.15 4.49 8.56
CA TYR A 444 -20.02 3.82 9.17
C TYR A 444 -20.41 2.44 9.73
N GLY A 445 -21.53 2.33 10.44
CA GLY A 445 -22.05 1.08 10.96
C GLY A 445 -22.24 0.04 9.85
N VAL A 446 -22.87 0.43 8.73
CA VAL A 446 -23.05 -0.47 7.58
C VAL A 446 -21.73 -0.86 6.92
N ILE A 447 -20.78 0.08 6.77
CA ILE A 447 -19.46 -0.20 6.24
C ILE A 447 -18.71 -1.21 7.13
N VAL A 448 -18.82 -1.08 8.45
CA VAL A 448 -18.18 -1.98 9.43
C VAL A 448 -18.88 -3.33 9.50
N GLU A 449 -20.23 -3.36 9.61
CA GLU A 449 -21.01 -4.59 9.71
C GLU A 449 -20.87 -5.50 8.48
N LYS A 450 -20.80 -4.88 7.28
CA LYS A 450 -20.66 -5.61 6.01
C LYS A 450 -19.20 -5.82 5.61
N LYS A 451 -18.23 -5.47 6.46
CA LYS A 451 -16.77 -5.59 6.19
C LYS A 451 -16.26 -4.84 4.96
N TYR A 452 -16.94 -3.77 4.55
CA TYR A 452 -16.46 -2.92 3.45
C TYR A 452 -15.37 -1.97 3.92
N TYR A 453 -14.11 -2.38 3.73
CA TYR A 453 -12.96 -1.59 4.15
C TYR A 453 -12.70 -0.42 3.20
N LYS A 454 -13.15 0.75 3.59
CA LYS A 454 -12.51 2.03 3.29
C LYS A 454 -12.40 2.85 4.58
N GLU A 455 -11.74 2.28 5.58
CA GLU A 455 -11.49 2.93 6.87
C GLU A 455 -10.87 4.33 6.76
N SER A 456 -10.19 4.64 5.66
CA SER A 456 -9.46 5.90 5.50
C SER A 456 -10.34 7.14 5.29
N PHE A 457 -11.56 7.02 4.76
CA PHE A 457 -12.35 8.21 4.37
C PHE A 457 -13.46 8.57 5.36
N VAL A 458 -14.18 7.60 5.89
CA VAL A 458 -15.30 7.85 6.81
C VAL A 458 -14.81 8.09 8.24
N CYS A 459 -13.72 7.42 8.66
CA CYS A 459 -13.15 7.58 9.99
C CYS A 459 -12.58 8.98 10.27
N CYS A 460 -12.01 9.66 9.26
CA CYS A 460 -11.43 10.97 9.46
C CYS A 460 -12.46 12.05 9.78
N ASP A 461 -13.66 11.99 9.16
CA ASP A 461 -14.71 12.99 9.40
C ASP A 461 -15.52 12.72 10.68
N ILE A 462 -15.66 11.48 11.12
CA ILE A 462 -16.33 11.13 12.39
C ILE A 462 -15.47 11.52 13.60
N LYS A 463 -14.13 11.47 13.47
CA LYS A 463 -13.20 11.84 14.56
C LYS A 463 -13.02 13.36 14.71
N SER A 464 -13.40 14.15 13.71
CA SER A 464 -13.31 15.63 13.73
C SER A 464 -14.63 16.33 14.09
N SER A 465 -15.71 15.61 14.27
CA SER A 465 -17.02 16.08 14.74
C SER A 465 -17.38 15.49 16.11
#